data_5da27cc1c4efa5633c1a46482459420e
#
_entry.id   5da27cc1c4efa5633c1a46482459420e
#
_cell.length_a   1.000
_cell.length_b   1.000
_cell.length_c   1.000
_cell.angle_alpha   90.00
_cell.angle_beta   90.00
_cell.angle_gamma   90.00
#
_symmetry.space_group_name_H-M   'P 1'
#
loop_
_entity.id
_entity.type
_entity.pdbx_description
1 polymer ?
#
loop_
_entity_poly.entity_id
_entity_poly.type
_entity_poly.pdbx_seq_one_letter_code
_entity_poly.pdbx_strand_id
1 'polypeptide(L)'
;MIKKIIKKFINLTNFRIVHKNDWYERQVNLIPEISKDDLDFIKNLEKYSMCPPAAHWSIIQSINYISKKNILGDFVECGVFRGGNLILMNHLRNRLNLDNKIFAFDTFAGMSEPTIHDKDLKDVPADKTFESYKQRHEKWCYGSLDEVKKNINLFDNNYAQNFNFVRGKVE
;
A
#
# COMPACT_ATOMS: atom_id res chain seq x y z
N MET A 1 -11.64 -37.55 1.43
CA MET A 1 -10.31 -38.14 1.64
C MET A 1 -9.20 -37.12 1.44
N ILE A 2 -9.10 -36.44 0.31
CA ILE A 2 -8.06 -35.43 -0.04
C ILE A 2 -7.94 -34.30 0.99
N LYS A 3 -9.07 -33.71 1.44
CA LYS A 3 -9.05 -32.62 2.45
C LYS A 3 -8.42 -33.04 3.80
N LYS A 4 -8.58 -34.32 4.21
CA LYS A 4 -7.93 -34.84 5.44
C LYS A 4 -6.42 -35.00 5.28
N ILE A 5 -5.97 -35.39 4.08
CA ILE A 5 -4.54 -35.56 3.77
C ILE A 5 -3.86 -34.19 3.72
N ILE A 6 -4.47 -33.21 3.06
CA ILE A 6 -3.97 -31.83 2.98
C ILE A 6 -3.87 -31.23 4.39
N LYS A 7 -4.91 -31.40 5.24
CA LYS A 7 -4.88 -30.91 6.63
C LYS A 7 -3.80 -31.56 7.48
N LYS A 8 -3.52 -32.86 7.26
CA LYS A 8 -2.45 -33.56 7.96
C LYS A 8 -1.05 -33.11 7.50
N PHE A 9 -0.89 -32.80 6.22
CA PHE A 9 0.37 -32.28 5.66
C PHE A 9 0.64 -30.86 6.16
N ILE A 10 -0.38 -29.99 6.23
CA ILE A 10 -0.27 -28.62 6.74
C ILE A 10 0.08 -28.59 8.23
N ASN A 11 -0.47 -29.51 9.02
CA ASN A 11 -0.14 -29.61 10.45
C ASN A 11 1.30 -30.08 10.72
N LEU A 12 1.99 -30.64 9.73
CA LEU A 12 3.42 -31.02 9.79
C LEU A 12 4.34 -29.86 9.38
N THR A 13 3.78 -28.81 8.81
CA THR A 13 4.50 -27.58 8.42
C THR A 13 4.00 -26.43 9.28
N ASN A 14 4.86 -25.48 9.60
CA ASN A 14 4.44 -24.26 10.31
C ASN A 14 3.57 -23.33 9.44
N PHE A 15 3.00 -23.83 8.33
CA PHE A 15 2.11 -23.07 7.45
C PHE A 15 0.66 -23.23 7.87
N ARG A 16 -0.06 -22.12 7.88
CA ARG A 16 -1.51 -22.06 8.11
C ARG A 16 -2.17 -21.60 6.82
N ILE A 17 -2.99 -22.45 6.20
CA ILE A 17 -3.85 -22.00 5.09
C ILE A 17 -5.00 -21.21 5.70
N VAL A 18 -5.04 -19.92 5.40
CA VAL A 18 -6.11 -19.01 5.77
C VAL A 18 -6.79 -18.56 4.49
N HIS A 19 -8.10 -18.57 4.45
CA HIS A 19 -8.83 -18.00 3.32
C HIS A 19 -8.50 -16.50 3.22
N LYS A 20 -8.35 -15.96 2.01
CA LYS A 20 -7.98 -14.54 1.80
C LYS A 20 -8.91 -13.59 2.58
N ASN A 21 -10.21 -13.87 2.55
CA ASN A 21 -11.21 -13.07 3.28
C ASN A 21 -11.01 -13.15 4.80
N ASP A 22 -10.67 -14.33 5.35
CA ASP A 22 -10.41 -14.48 6.80
C ASP A 22 -9.21 -13.66 7.25
N TRP A 23 -8.17 -13.53 6.39
CA TRP A 23 -7.01 -12.69 6.71
C TRP A 23 -7.41 -11.22 6.79
N TYR A 24 -8.16 -10.73 5.80
CA TYR A 24 -8.63 -9.35 5.76
C TYR A 24 -9.55 -9.03 6.94
N GLU A 25 -10.54 -9.89 7.22
CA GLU A 25 -11.45 -9.76 8.35
C GLU A 25 -10.71 -9.71 9.69
N ARG A 26 -9.66 -10.51 9.86
CA ARG A 26 -8.83 -10.45 11.06
C ARG A 26 -8.11 -9.11 11.21
N GLN A 27 -7.60 -8.56 10.11
CA GLN A 27 -6.95 -7.25 10.14
C GLN A 27 -7.95 -6.15 10.50
N VAL A 28 -9.17 -6.23 9.96
CA VAL A 28 -10.26 -5.28 10.26
C VAL A 28 -10.72 -5.38 11.71
N ASN A 29 -10.83 -6.60 12.26
CA ASN A 29 -11.21 -6.82 13.66
C ASN A 29 -10.20 -6.24 14.67
N LEU A 30 -8.99 -5.88 14.23
CA LEU A 30 -8.03 -5.13 15.05
C LEU A 30 -8.31 -3.62 15.10
N ILE A 31 -9.30 -3.16 14.36
CA ILE A 31 -9.65 -1.74 14.21
C ILE A 31 -11.16 -1.57 14.47
N PRO A 32 -11.62 -1.80 15.71
CA PRO A 32 -13.05 -1.80 16.02
C PRO A 32 -13.72 -0.43 15.82
N GLU A 33 -12.95 0.66 15.85
CA GLU A 33 -13.44 2.03 15.67
C GLU A 33 -13.51 2.50 14.20
N ILE A 34 -13.11 1.67 13.23
CA ILE A 34 -13.19 2.05 11.82
C ILE A 34 -14.65 2.19 11.37
N SER A 35 -14.97 3.30 10.70
CA SER A 35 -16.29 3.46 10.11
C SER A 35 -16.49 2.50 8.94
N LYS A 36 -17.75 2.15 8.66
CA LYS A 36 -18.10 1.29 7.52
C LYS A 36 -17.64 1.92 6.20
N ASP A 37 -17.81 3.22 6.05
CA ASP A 37 -17.45 3.93 4.81
C ASP A 37 -15.94 3.93 4.59
N ASP A 38 -15.14 4.18 5.64
CA ASP A 38 -13.69 4.10 5.56
C ASP A 38 -13.24 2.66 5.25
N LEU A 39 -13.86 1.66 5.86
CA LEU A 39 -13.56 0.27 5.60
C LEU A 39 -13.87 -0.12 4.16
N ASP A 40 -15.03 0.25 3.64
CA ASP A 40 -15.43 -0.05 2.27
C ASP A 40 -14.53 0.69 1.27
N PHE A 41 -14.08 1.91 1.59
CA PHE A 41 -13.08 2.60 0.78
C PHE A 41 -11.74 1.87 0.78
N ILE A 42 -11.20 1.48 1.95
CA ILE A 42 -9.94 0.73 2.07
C ILE A 42 -9.99 -0.59 1.27
N LYS A 43 -11.10 -1.31 1.28
CA LYS A 43 -11.27 -2.53 0.48
C LYS A 43 -11.05 -2.29 -1.02
N ASN A 44 -11.48 -1.16 -1.54
CA ASN A 44 -11.28 -0.80 -2.94
C ASN A 44 -9.81 -0.53 -3.27
N LEU A 45 -8.96 -0.29 -2.27
CA LEU A 45 -7.53 -0.03 -2.45
C LEU A 45 -6.66 -1.30 -2.51
N GLU A 46 -7.18 -2.48 -2.18
CA GLU A 46 -6.39 -3.73 -2.09
C GLU A 46 -5.51 -4.02 -3.32
N LYS A 47 -5.98 -3.70 -4.51
CA LYS A 47 -5.22 -3.93 -5.76
C LYS A 47 -4.22 -2.83 -6.09
N TYR A 48 -4.26 -1.71 -5.38
CA TYR A 48 -3.42 -0.54 -5.61
C TYR A 48 -2.39 -0.32 -4.51
N SER A 49 -2.52 -1.04 -3.38
CA SER A 49 -1.63 -0.89 -2.23
C SER A 49 -1.21 -2.26 -1.70
N MET A 50 -0.02 -2.32 -1.12
CA MET A 50 0.46 -3.48 -0.36
C MET A 50 0.25 -3.29 1.15
N CYS A 51 -0.29 -2.15 1.56
CA CYS A 51 -0.52 -1.84 2.96
C CYS A 51 -1.70 -2.64 3.53
N PRO A 52 -1.59 -3.16 4.76
CA PRO A 52 -2.72 -3.77 5.45
C PRO A 52 -3.74 -2.70 5.88
N PRO A 53 -5.01 -3.08 6.17
CA PRO A 53 -6.05 -2.15 6.63
C PRO A 53 -5.62 -1.25 7.80
N ALA A 54 -4.84 -1.76 8.74
CA ALA A 54 -4.34 -1.00 9.88
C ALA A 54 -3.42 0.17 9.47
N ALA A 55 -2.60 0.00 8.43
CA ALA A 55 -1.77 1.06 7.90
C ALA A 55 -2.61 2.15 7.22
N HIS A 56 -3.61 1.77 6.41
CA HIS A 56 -4.56 2.73 5.84
C HIS A 56 -5.33 3.47 6.94
N TRP A 57 -5.75 2.78 8.00
CA TRP A 57 -6.38 3.40 9.14
C TRP A 57 -5.49 4.44 9.82
N SER A 58 -4.21 4.16 9.97
CA SER A 58 -3.24 5.14 10.49
C SER A 58 -3.17 6.39 9.63
N ILE A 59 -3.22 6.28 8.30
CA ILE A 59 -3.29 7.44 7.40
C ILE A 59 -4.57 8.22 7.62
N ILE A 60 -5.73 7.55 7.74
CA ILE A 60 -7.02 8.19 8.01
C ILE A 60 -6.96 8.98 9.33
N GLN A 61 -6.46 8.36 10.40
CA GLN A 61 -6.35 9.01 11.71
C GLN A 61 -5.39 10.21 11.68
N SER A 62 -4.26 10.08 10.99
CA SER A 62 -3.27 11.15 10.86
C SER A 62 -3.85 12.36 10.14
N ILE A 63 -4.53 12.16 9.01
CA ILE A 63 -5.12 13.26 8.24
C ILE A 63 -6.28 13.90 9.00
N ASN A 64 -7.14 13.12 9.66
CA ASN A 64 -8.19 13.65 10.54
C ASN A 64 -7.60 14.49 11.68
N TYR A 65 -6.48 14.06 12.28
CA TYR A 65 -5.81 14.80 13.34
C TYR A 65 -5.21 16.12 12.81
N ILE A 66 -4.51 16.09 11.66
CA ILE A 66 -3.94 17.25 10.98
C ILE A 66 -5.03 18.29 10.70
N SER A 67 -6.14 17.84 10.11
CA SER A 67 -7.29 18.68 9.83
C SER A 67 -7.89 19.30 11.10
N LYS A 68 -8.17 18.48 12.12
CA LYS A 68 -8.75 18.95 13.40
C LYS A 68 -7.87 19.93 14.15
N LYS A 69 -6.55 19.83 13.99
CA LYS A 69 -5.57 20.68 14.66
C LYS A 69 -5.09 21.84 13.80
N ASN A 70 -5.59 21.97 12.58
CA ASN A 70 -5.18 22.99 11.61
C ASN A 70 -3.64 23.00 11.42
N ILE A 71 -3.04 21.80 11.31
CA ILE A 71 -1.60 21.69 11.07
C ILE A 71 -1.33 21.98 9.61
N LEU A 72 -0.47 22.99 9.35
CA LEU A 72 -0.10 23.38 7.99
C LEU A 72 0.96 22.45 7.40
N GLY A 73 0.96 22.36 6.09
CA GLY A 73 1.93 21.60 5.29
C GLY A 73 1.25 20.72 4.25
N ASP A 74 2.05 20.01 3.49
CA ASP A 74 1.58 19.14 2.41
C ASP A 74 1.75 17.66 2.79
N PHE A 75 1.10 16.78 2.04
CA PHE A 75 1.24 15.34 2.22
C PHE A 75 2.38 14.81 1.35
N VAL A 76 3.19 13.93 1.90
CA VAL A 76 4.33 13.33 1.21
C VAL A 76 4.28 11.82 1.34
N GLU A 77 4.45 11.12 0.22
CA GLU A 77 4.65 9.67 0.18
C GLU A 77 5.96 9.36 -0.53
N CYS A 78 6.80 8.55 0.13
CA CYS A 78 8.02 8.00 -0.41
C CYS A 78 7.83 6.50 -0.65
N GLY A 79 7.89 6.08 -1.93
CA GLY A 79 7.52 4.72 -2.33
C GLY A 79 6.02 4.58 -2.57
N VAL A 80 5.63 4.71 -3.82
CA VAL A 80 4.22 4.89 -4.24
C VAL A 80 3.56 3.58 -4.66
N PHE A 81 4.34 2.62 -5.17
CA PHE A 81 3.83 1.39 -5.79
C PHE A 81 2.78 1.70 -6.87
N ARG A 82 1.52 1.30 -6.70
CA ARG A 82 0.42 1.53 -7.66
C ARG A 82 -0.53 2.66 -7.23
N GLY A 83 -0.14 3.43 -6.20
CA GLY A 83 -0.81 4.66 -5.79
C GLY A 83 -1.94 4.52 -4.79
N GLY A 84 -2.06 3.38 -4.09
CA GLY A 84 -3.18 3.16 -3.16
C GLY A 84 -3.26 4.18 -2.02
N ASN A 85 -2.13 4.51 -1.39
CA ASN A 85 -2.12 5.52 -0.33
C ASN A 85 -2.34 6.93 -0.88
N LEU A 86 -1.85 7.24 -2.09
CA LEU A 86 -2.12 8.51 -2.76
C LEU A 86 -3.62 8.70 -3.01
N ILE A 87 -4.31 7.63 -3.46
CA ILE A 87 -5.78 7.63 -3.65
C ILE A 87 -6.47 7.90 -2.31
N LEU A 88 -6.03 7.25 -1.23
CA LEU A 88 -6.59 7.46 0.10
C LEU A 88 -6.38 8.89 0.59
N MET A 89 -5.16 9.42 0.48
CA MET A 89 -4.84 10.80 0.88
C MET A 89 -5.67 11.82 0.10
N ASN A 90 -5.81 11.65 -1.21
CA ASN A 90 -6.63 12.56 -2.03
C ASN A 90 -8.13 12.45 -1.69
N HIS A 91 -8.64 11.25 -1.43
CA HIS A 91 -10.01 11.04 -0.97
C HIS A 91 -10.29 11.79 0.35
N LEU A 92 -9.40 11.64 1.33
CA LEU A 92 -9.52 12.30 2.62
C LEU A 92 -9.38 13.83 2.50
N ARG A 93 -8.42 14.29 1.70
CA ARG A 93 -8.23 15.70 1.37
C ARG A 93 -9.51 16.31 0.83
N ASN A 94 -10.13 15.68 -0.15
CA ASN A 94 -11.39 16.18 -0.76
C ASN A 94 -12.56 16.13 0.24
N ARG A 95 -12.69 15.03 0.99
CA ARG A 95 -13.73 14.86 2.02
C ARG A 95 -13.68 15.92 3.12
N LEU A 96 -12.48 16.34 3.49
CA LEU A 96 -12.24 17.31 4.56
C LEU A 96 -12.04 18.74 4.04
N ASN A 97 -12.17 18.97 2.72
CA ASN A 97 -11.95 20.27 2.05
C ASN A 97 -10.59 20.88 2.40
N LEU A 98 -9.53 20.08 2.32
CA LEU A 98 -8.17 20.53 2.59
C LEU A 98 -7.48 21.03 1.31
N ASP A 99 -6.61 22.05 1.44
CA ASP A 99 -5.87 22.63 0.32
C ASP A 99 -4.45 22.06 0.13
N ASN A 100 -4.08 21.09 0.98
CA ASN A 100 -2.76 20.44 0.95
C ASN A 100 -2.46 19.86 -0.44
N LYS A 101 -1.24 20.02 -0.93
CA LYS A 101 -0.72 19.27 -2.09
C LYS A 101 -0.26 17.89 -1.66
N ILE A 102 -0.17 16.98 -2.62
CA ILE A 102 0.32 15.62 -2.41
C ILE A 102 1.59 15.43 -3.24
N PHE A 103 2.70 15.18 -2.57
CA PHE A 103 3.99 14.90 -3.21
C PHE A 103 4.25 13.41 -3.21
N ALA A 104 4.49 12.85 -4.38
CA ALA A 104 4.69 11.42 -4.60
C ALA A 104 6.10 11.18 -5.13
N PHE A 105 6.98 10.67 -4.26
CA PHE A 105 8.37 10.35 -4.59
C PHE A 105 8.53 8.86 -4.83
N ASP A 106 8.93 8.49 -6.05
CA ASP A 106 9.18 7.09 -6.41
C ASP A 106 10.12 7.04 -7.63
N THR A 107 10.81 5.95 -7.82
CA THR A 107 11.53 5.67 -9.06
C THR A 107 10.57 5.46 -10.23
N PHE A 108 9.35 4.99 -9.95
CA PHE A 108 8.37 4.48 -10.91
C PHE A 108 8.96 3.42 -11.85
N ALA A 109 9.96 2.72 -11.34
CA ALA A 109 10.71 1.68 -12.05
C ALA A 109 10.76 0.34 -11.31
N GLY A 110 10.19 0.31 -10.09
CA GLY A 110 10.27 -0.80 -9.15
C GLY A 110 11.46 -0.67 -8.20
N MET A 111 11.70 -1.69 -7.40
CA MET A 111 12.84 -1.73 -6.47
C MET A 111 14.16 -1.67 -7.25
N SER A 112 15.11 -0.92 -6.72
CA SER A 112 16.49 -0.94 -7.18
C SER A 112 17.16 -2.28 -6.86
N GLU A 113 18.24 -2.60 -7.56
CA GLU A 113 19.03 -3.78 -7.27
C GLU A 113 19.55 -3.71 -5.83
N PRO A 114 19.31 -4.74 -5.01
CA PRO A 114 19.71 -4.73 -3.61
C PRO A 114 21.23 -4.87 -3.46
N THR A 115 21.74 -4.32 -2.36
CA THR A 115 23.12 -4.46 -1.92
C THR A 115 23.26 -5.61 -0.92
N ILE A 116 24.49 -5.92 -0.52
CA ILE A 116 24.78 -6.93 0.52
C ILE A 116 24.22 -6.57 1.90
N HIS A 117 23.84 -5.31 2.11
CA HIS A 117 23.27 -4.82 3.37
C HIS A 117 21.75 -4.93 3.43
N ASP A 118 21.10 -5.15 2.28
CA ASP A 118 19.64 -5.22 2.18
C ASP A 118 19.16 -6.61 2.60
N LYS A 119 18.51 -6.68 3.75
CA LYS A 119 17.98 -7.91 4.36
C LYS A 119 16.58 -7.67 4.91
N ASP A 120 15.79 -8.73 4.99
CA ASP A 120 14.51 -8.69 5.68
C ASP A 120 14.67 -8.79 7.22
N LEU A 121 13.54 -8.74 7.95
CA LEU A 121 13.51 -8.87 9.41
C LEU A 121 14.01 -10.23 9.94
N LYS A 122 14.26 -11.21 9.07
CA LYS A 122 14.78 -12.53 9.39
C LYS A 122 16.22 -12.71 8.90
N ASP A 123 16.92 -11.62 8.61
CA ASP A 123 18.27 -11.61 8.03
C ASP A 123 18.38 -12.32 6.67
N VAL A 124 17.27 -12.52 5.96
CA VAL A 124 17.29 -13.08 4.60
C VAL A 124 17.70 -12.00 3.61
N PRO A 125 18.77 -12.21 2.82
CA PRO A 125 19.22 -11.26 1.83
C PRO A 125 18.16 -10.96 0.77
N ALA A 126 17.98 -9.69 0.43
CA ALA A 126 16.97 -9.23 -0.52
C ALA A 126 17.27 -9.62 -1.98
N ASP A 127 18.52 -9.94 -2.30
CA ASP A 127 18.97 -10.40 -3.61
C ASP A 127 18.20 -11.63 -4.10
N LYS A 128 17.93 -12.60 -3.21
CA LYS A 128 17.15 -13.80 -3.55
C LYS A 128 15.73 -13.47 -4.02
N THR A 129 15.09 -12.52 -3.37
CA THR A 129 13.77 -12.06 -3.76
C THR A 129 13.83 -11.30 -5.08
N PHE A 130 14.81 -10.41 -5.23
CA PHE A 130 15.01 -9.63 -6.44
C PHE A 130 15.26 -10.52 -7.67
N GLU A 131 16.16 -11.50 -7.56
CA GLU A 131 16.44 -12.46 -8.63
C GLU A 131 15.22 -13.32 -8.97
N SER A 132 14.42 -13.70 -8.00
CA SER A 132 13.15 -14.42 -8.23
C SER A 132 12.17 -13.63 -9.11
N TYR A 133 12.06 -12.31 -8.93
CA TYR A 133 11.26 -11.45 -9.81
C TYR A 133 11.87 -11.33 -11.20
N LYS A 134 13.19 -11.13 -11.27
CA LYS A 134 13.93 -11.03 -12.52
C LYS A 134 13.80 -12.29 -13.40
N GLN A 135 13.87 -13.48 -12.79
CA GLN A 135 13.66 -14.77 -13.48
C GLN A 135 12.25 -14.92 -14.07
N ARG A 136 11.24 -14.30 -13.45
CA ARG A 136 9.87 -14.27 -13.95
C ARG A 136 9.61 -13.15 -14.96
N HIS A 137 10.63 -12.37 -15.32
CA HIS A 137 10.49 -11.14 -16.11
C HIS A 137 9.54 -10.11 -15.49
N GLU A 138 9.44 -10.10 -14.17
CA GLU A 138 8.64 -9.17 -13.38
C GLU A 138 9.53 -8.15 -12.68
N LYS A 139 8.96 -7.01 -12.30
CA LYS A 139 9.63 -6.02 -11.46
C LYS A 139 9.05 -6.08 -10.05
N TRP A 140 9.93 -6.10 -9.05
CA TRP A 140 9.53 -6.11 -7.65
C TRP A 140 8.97 -4.75 -7.23
N CYS A 141 7.81 -4.72 -6.56
CA CYS A 141 7.12 -3.52 -6.06
C CYS A 141 6.96 -2.43 -7.15
N TYR A 142 6.49 -2.83 -8.32
CA TYR A 142 6.44 -1.97 -9.50
C TYR A 142 5.05 -1.38 -9.75
N GLY A 143 5.04 -0.08 -10.02
CA GLY A 143 3.96 0.66 -10.67
C GLY A 143 4.57 1.76 -11.52
N SER A 144 4.25 1.82 -12.81
CA SER A 144 4.71 2.93 -13.65
C SER A 144 3.99 4.22 -13.30
N LEU A 145 4.61 5.38 -13.58
CA LEU A 145 3.98 6.67 -13.35
C LEU A 145 2.62 6.80 -14.07
N ASP A 146 2.53 6.28 -15.29
CA ASP A 146 1.29 6.32 -16.07
C ASP A 146 0.21 5.41 -15.46
N GLU A 147 0.59 4.24 -14.93
CA GLU A 147 -0.31 3.37 -14.20
C GLU A 147 -0.81 4.03 -12.92
N VAL A 148 0.07 4.65 -12.13
CA VAL A 148 -0.31 5.39 -10.91
C VAL A 148 -1.29 6.51 -11.23
N LYS A 149 -0.99 7.33 -12.24
CA LYS A 149 -1.89 8.41 -12.69
C LYS A 149 -3.25 7.87 -13.14
N LYS A 150 -3.25 6.79 -13.93
CA LYS A 150 -4.48 6.12 -14.37
C LYS A 150 -5.30 5.60 -13.18
N ASN A 151 -4.64 5.00 -12.19
CA ASN A 151 -5.30 4.49 -11.01
C ASN A 151 -5.94 5.62 -10.18
N ILE A 152 -5.23 6.72 -9.95
CA ILE A 152 -5.78 7.90 -9.25
C ILE A 152 -6.98 8.45 -10.00
N ASN A 153 -6.88 8.57 -11.33
CA ASN A 153 -7.96 9.10 -12.19
C ASN A 153 -9.26 8.27 -12.12
N LEU A 154 -9.19 6.98 -11.77
CA LEU A 154 -10.38 6.16 -11.57
C LEU A 154 -11.20 6.59 -10.33
N PHE A 155 -10.59 7.27 -9.37
CA PHE A 155 -11.22 7.74 -8.14
C PHE A 155 -11.50 9.25 -8.16
N ASP A 156 -10.68 10.02 -8.87
CA ASP A 156 -10.82 11.47 -9.02
C ASP A 156 -10.21 11.92 -10.35
N ASN A 157 -11.07 12.30 -11.28
CA ASN A 157 -10.66 12.78 -12.62
C ASN A 157 -10.07 14.20 -12.63
N ASN A 158 -10.19 14.93 -11.51
CA ASN A 158 -9.64 16.29 -11.34
C ASN A 158 -8.34 16.32 -10.50
N TYR A 159 -7.74 15.16 -10.23
CA TYR A 159 -6.61 15.02 -9.32
C TYR A 159 -5.36 15.82 -9.72
N ALA A 160 -5.14 16.06 -11.00
CA ALA A 160 -3.85 16.51 -11.53
C ALA A 160 -3.30 17.78 -10.86
N GLN A 161 -4.18 18.73 -10.49
CA GLN A 161 -3.79 19.96 -9.80
C GLN A 161 -3.34 19.78 -8.36
N ASN A 162 -3.61 18.60 -7.76
CA ASN A 162 -3.34 18.31 -6.35
C ASN A 162 -2.02 17.56 -6.16
N PHE A 163 -1.48 16.99 -7.23
CA PHE A 163 -0.33 16.08 -7.16
C PHE A 163 0.95 16.64 -7.77
N ASN A 164 2.05 16.38 -7.10
CA ASN A 164 3.41 16.58 -7.58
C ASN A 164 4.14 15.24 -7.61
N PHE A 165 4.39 14.69 -8.79
CA PHE A 165 5.13 13.44 -8.96
C PHE A 165 6.61 13.74 -9.16
N VAL A 166 7.44 13.23 -8.27
CA VAL A 166 8.90 13.41 -8.30
C VAL A 166 9.55 12.06 -8.56
N ARG A 167 10.15 11.91 -9.73
CA ARG A 167 10.83 10.68 -10.10
C ARG A 167 12.26 10.70 -9.58
N GLY A 168 12.63 9.69 -8.82
CA GLY A 168 13.98 9.50 -8.30
C GLY A 168 14.03 8.52 -7.15
N LYS A 169 15.24 8.23 -6.71
CA LYS A 169 15.46 7.57 -5.42
C LYS A 169 15.30 8.60 -4.31
N VAL A 170 14.96 8.13 -3.10
CA VAL A 170 14.72 8.99 -1.93
C VAL A 170 16.02 9.29 -1.18
N GLU A 171 17.13 8.74 -1.64
CA GLU A 171 18.48 8.91 -1.09
C GLU A 171 19.07 10.30 -1.46
#